data_4c808e594b48f135b549f0ad9f8e8981
#
_entry.id   4c808e594b48f135b549f0ad9f8e8981
#
_cell.length_a   1.000
_cell.length_b   1.000
_cell.length_c   1.000
_cell.angle_alpha   90.00
_cell.angle_beta   90.00
_cell.angle_gamma   90.00
#
_symmetry.space_group_name_H-M   'P 1'
#
loop_
_entity.id
_entity.type
_entity.pdbx_description
1 polymer ?
#
loop_
_entity_poly.entity_id
_entity_poly.type
_entity_poly.pdbx_seq_one_letter_code
_entity_poly.pdbx_strand_id
1 'polypeptide(L)'
;MNLYRRAVAEIDLDAILYNVGQMGRHIAAGAKIMAVIKADGYGHGAVPIGKELEPLDIVWGYAVATAEEAWILRRNGLEKPILVLGAVFPEQYQGLVGQEIRPTIYSLQQAEGLEEFLSRQGTSLPVHVKIDTGLSRLGFQATEKAAGEVAQIAGMGHIIVEGLFTHFAKSDAKDKSMAISQMERFGTMQKMLAGYGISIPIAHCSNSAAIIDMPEAHMDLVRAGISLYGMWPSSEVQKENISLRPALSLKSCIVFLKELEQGRAVSYGATYETSGNQRIATIPVGYGDGYPRSLSNRGYVLVHGRRAPICGRICMDQFMVDVTDIPEAAEGDIVTLVGTDGAETITMEGIGELSGRFNYEFACDLGKRIPRVYKKGGKAVQAKDYFGE
;
A
#
# COMPACT_ATOMS: atom_id res chain seq x y z
N MET A 1 -12.05 17.86 -17.48
CA MET A 1 -12.54 16.77 -16.59
C MET A 1 -12.99 17.37 -15.26
N ASN A 2 -14.18 17.96 -15.20
CA ASN A 2 -14.72 18.54 -13.96
C ASN A 2 -15.83 17.64 -13.36
N LEU A 3 -15.81 16.34 -13.61
CA LEU A 3 -16.88 15.41 -13.22
C LEU A 3 -16.90 15.11 -11.71
N TYR A 4 -15.77 15.20 -11.01
CA TYR A 4 -15.64 14.75 -9.62
C TYR A 4 -15.41 15.91 -8.65
N ARG A 5 -16.35 16.87 -8.63
CA ARG A 5 -16.23 18.06 -7.74
C ARG A 5 -16.35 17.73 -6.25
N ARG A 6 -17.19 16.73 -5.90
CA ARG A 6 -17.46 16.41 -4.50
C ARG A 6 -16.19 15.99 -3.75
N ALA A 7 -15.51 14.99 -4.29
CA ALA A 7 -14.25 14.48 -3.77
C ALA A 7 -13.53 13.70 -4.86
N VAL A 8 -12.21 13.76 -4.89
CA VAL A 8 -11.36 13.02 -5.83
C VAL A 8 -10.01 12.70 -5.21
N ALA A 9 -9.54 11.47 -5.38
CA ALA A 9 -8.16 11.10 -5.16
C ALA A 9 -7.41 11.20 -6.48
N GLU A 10 -6.51 12.16 -6.60
CA GLU A 10 -5.62 12.31 -7.74
C GLU A 10 -4.38 11.47 -7.52
N ILE A 11 -4.09 10.57 -8.45
CA ILE A 11 -2.94 9.64 -8.40
C ILE A 11 -1.92 10.06 -9.46
N ASP A 12 -0.75 10.47 -9.01
CA ASP A 12 0.37 10.86 -9.86
C ASP A 12 1.20 9.63 -10.26
N LEU A 13 1.03 9.18 -11.50
CA LEU A 13 1.76 8.04 -12.06
C LEU A 13 3.25 8.36 -12.28
N ASP A 14 3.60 9.62 -12.53
CA ASP A 14 5.00 10.03 -12.65
C ASP A 14 5.71 9.93 -11.29
N ALA A 15 5.00 10.19 -10.18
CA ALA A 15 5.54 9.97 -8.84
C ALA A 15 5.79 8.47 -8.56
N ILE A 16 4.88 7.58 -8.99
CA ILE A 16 5.08 6.12 -8.91
C ILE A 16 6.35 5.71 -9.68
N LEU A 17 6.49 6.14 -10.92
CA LEU A 17 7.68 5.84 -11.74
C LEU A 17 8.96 6.42 -11.14
N TYR A 18 8.88 7.63 -10.60
CA TYR A 18 10.00 8.25 -9.90
C TYR A 18 10.44 7.41 -8.69
N ASN A 19 9.49 6.98 -7.84
CA ASN A 19 9.78 6.20 -6.65
C ASN A 19 10.41 4.84 -7.00
N VAL A 20 9.90 4.14 -8.02
CA VAL A 20 10.52 2.90 -8.53
C VAL A 20 11.94 3.16 -9.02
N GLY A 21 12.14 4.23 -9.80
CA GLY A 21 13.45 4.62 -10.27
C GLY A 21 14.45 4.95 -9.16
N GLN A 22 13.98 5.58 -8.05
CA GLN A 22 14.81 5.83 -6.87
C GLN A 22 15.20 4.51 -6.19
N MET A 23 14.22 3.64 -5.93
CA MET A 23 14.48 2.33 -5.34
C MET A 23 15.40 1.48 -6.22
N GLY A 24 15.18 1.49 -7.55
CA GLY A 24 16.02 0.74 -8.49
C GLY A 24 17.49 1.17 -8.52
N ARG A 25 17.79 2.43 -8.22
CA ARG A 25 19.17 2.94 -8.04
C ARG A 25 19.76 2.63 -6.68
N HIS A 26 18.93 2.39 -5.70
CA HIS A 26 19.34 2.19 -4.31
C HIS A 26 19.55 0.72 -3.95
N ILE A 27 18.86 -0.22 -4.60
CA ILE A 27 19.00 -1.65 -4.33
C ILE A 27 20.31 -2.22 -4.87
N ALA A 28 20.70 -3.39 -4.35
CA ALA A 28 21.92 -4.09 -4.78
C ALA A 28 21.93 -4.38 -6.29
N ALA A 29 23.11 -4.34 -6.90
CA ALA A 29 23.26 -4.64 -8.31
C ALA A 29 22.77 -6.06 -8.63
N GLY A 30 21.91 -6.16 -9.65
CA GLY A 30 21.28 -7.43 -10.06
C GLY A 30 19.95 -7.73 -9.34
N ALA A 31 19.68 -7.11 -8.19
CA ALA A 31 18.39 -7.26 -7.52
C ALA A 31 17.26 -6.62 -8.35
N LYS A 32 16.06 -7.20 -8.25
CA LYS A 32 14.84 -6.73 -8.90
C LYS A 32 13.83 -6.24 -7.87
N ILE A 33 12.80 -5.54 -8.35
CA ILE A 33 11.70 -5.04 -7.52
C ILE A 33 10.44 -5.89 -7.76
N MET A 34 9.85 -6.41 -6.70
CA MET A 34 8.48 -6.90 -6.68
C MET A 34 7.59 -5.76 -6.18
N ALA A 35 6.73 -5.23 -7.02
CA ALA A 35 5.81 -4.17 -6.67
C ALA A 35 4.64 -4.74 -5.88
N VAL A 36 4.48 -4.33 -4.61
CA VAL A 36 3.38 -4.79 -3.75
C VAL A 36 2.17 -3.89 -3.97
N ILE A 37 1.20 -4.38 -4.74
CA ILE A 37 0.02 -3.64 -5.17
C ILE A 37 -1.31 -4.23 -4.65
N LYS A 38 -1.24 -4.95 -3.53
CA LYS A 38 -2.40 -5.46 -2.78
C LYS A 38 -3.30 -4.33 -2.26
N ALA A 39 -4.51 -4.67 -1.80
CA ALA A 39 -5.54 -3.72 -1.34
C ALA A 39 -5.77 -2.60 -2.38
N ASP A 40 -5.96 -3.01 -3.64
CA ASP A 40 -6.10 -2.12 -4.80
C ASP A 40 -4.99 -1.06 -4.86
N GLY A 41 -3.72 -1.51 -4.77
CA GLY A 41 -2.56 -0.63 -4.76
C GLY A 41 -2.53 0.30 -3.54
N TYR A 42 -2.78 -0.23 -2.34
CA TYR A 42 -2.92 0.57 -1.12
C TYR A 42 -3.92 1.73 -1.31
N GLY A 43 -5.05 1.45 -1.95
CA GLY A 43 -6.09 2.43 -2.23
C GLY A 43 -5.82 3.36 -3.42
N HIS A 44 -4.66 3.24 -4.08
CA HIS A 44 -4.28 4.09 -5.22
C HIS A 44 -4.78 3.55 -6.57
N GLY A 45 -5.16 2.25 -6.64
CA GLY A 45 -5.56 1.57 -7.87
C GLY A 45 -4.47 0.68 -8.46
N ALA A 46 -4.58 -0.63 -8.24
CA ALA A 46 -3.55 -1.60 -8.62
C ALA A 46 -3.34 -1.72 -10.13
N VAL A 47 -4.43 -1.74 -10.91
CA VAL A 47 -4.36 -1.95 -12.37
C VAL A 47 -3.67 -0.83 -13.11
N PRO A 48 -4.02 0.46 -12.94
CA PRO A 48 -3.31 1.55 -13.62
C PRO A 48 -1.83 1.62 -13.22
N ILE A 49 -1.51 1.41 -11.94
CA ILE A 49 -0.12 1.39 -11.46
C ILE A 49 0.62 0.19 -12.08
N GLY A 50 0.03 -1.01 -12.05
CA GLY A 50 0.63 -2.18 -12.67
C GLY A 50 0.96 -1.96 -14.15
N LYS A 51 0.05 -1.35 -14.93
CA LYS A 51 0.28 -1.02 -16.34
C LYS A 51 1.45 -0.07 -16.56
N GLU A 52 1.65 0.91 -15.68
CA GLU A 52 2.83 1.80 -15.75
C GLU A 52 4.13 1.06 -15.41
N LEU A 53 4.08 0.05 -14.56
CA LEU A 53 5.23 -0.73 -14.13
C LEU A 53 5.56 -1.90 -15.06
N GLU A 54 4.59 -2.38 -15.85
CA GLU A 54 4.72 -3.54 -16.72
C GLU A 54 5.92 -3.46 -17.68
N PRO A 55 6.23 -2.33 -18.34
CA PRO A 55 7.36 -2.24 -19.27
C PRO A 55 8.73 -2.12 -18.61
N LEU A 56 8.81 -2.00 -17.26
CA LEU A 56 10.07 -1.72 -16.59
C LEU A 56 10.83 -3.02 -16.27
N ASP A 57 12.03 -3.19 -16.82
CA ASP A 57 12.88 -4.37 -16.60
C ASP A 57 13.31 -4.55 -15.14
N ILE A 58 13.42 -3.45 -14.38
CA ILE A 58 13.77 -3.51 -12.96
C ILE A 58 12.64 -4.15 -12.12
N VAL A 59 11.40 -4.12 -12.60
CA VAL A 59 10.24 -4.73 -11.95
C VAL A 59 10.13 -6.18 -12.38
N TRP A 60 10.43 -7.10 -11.45
CA TRP A 60 10.28 -8.55 -11.66
C TRP A 60 8.82 -8.95 -11.82
N GLY A 61 7.94 -8.37 -11.01
CA GLY A 61 6.52 -8.68 -11.00
C GLY A 61 5.79 -8.02 -9.84
N TYR A 62 4.66 -8.58 -9.48
CA TYR A 62 3.71 -8.01 -8.53
C TYR A 62 3.50 -8.93 -7.33
N ALA A 63 3.14 -8.34 -6.19
CA ALA A 63 2.66 -9.08 -5.04
C ALA A 63 1.30 -8.54 -4.59
N VAL A 64 0.39 -9.47 -4.34
CA VAL A 64 -0.99 -9.21 -3.88
C VAL A 64 -1.27 -10.02 -2.61
N ALA A 65 -2.39 -9.76 -1.94
CA ALA A 65 -2.78 -10.47 -0.73
C ALA A 65 -3.62 -11.71 -1.01
N THR A 66 -4.46 -11.69 -2.06
CA THR A 66 -5.45 -12.73 -2.36
C THR A 66 -5.40 -13.14 -3.83
N ALA A 67 -5.95 -14.32 -4.13
CA ALA A 67 -6.07 -14.81 -5.51
C ALA A 67 -6.98 -13.89 -6.36
N GLU A 68 -8.04 -13.34 -5.77
CA GLU A 68 -8.98 -12.45 -6.46
C GLU A 68 -8.28 -11.17 -6.96
N GLU A 69 -7.39 -10.60 -6.15
CA GLU A 69 -6.57 -9.46 -6.58
C GLU A 69 -5.67 -9.84 -7.77
N ALA A 70 -5.04 -11.02 -7.72
CA ALA A 70 -4.21 -11.52 -8.81
C ALA A 70 -5.02 -11.71 -10.11
N TRP A 71 -6.22 -12.29 -10.02
CA TRP A 71 -7.11 -12.46 -11.18
C TRP A 71 -7.55 -11.14 -11.79
N ILE A 72 -7.76 -10.10 -10.97
CA ILE A 72 -8.05 -8.74 -11.47
C ILE A 72 -6.88 -8.23 -12.30
N LEU A 73 -5.65 -8.39 -11.83
CA LEU A 73 -4.46 -7.95 -12.56
C LEU A 73 -4.34 -8.68 -13.91
N ARG A 74 -4.45 -10.01 -13.91
CA ARG A 74 -4.37 -10.81 -15.14
C ARG A 74 -5.45 -10.44 -16.15
N ARG A 75 -6.72 -10.31 -15.71
CA ARG A 75 -7.83 -9.89 -16.59
C ARG A 75 -7.63 -8.51 -17.20
N ASN A 76 -6.78 -7.68 -16.60
CA ASN A 76 -6.45 -6.35 -17.12
C ASN A 76 -5.13 -6.31 -17.91
N GLY A 77 -4.57 -7.48 -18.26
CA GLY A 77 -3.44 -7.61 -19.18
C GLY A 77 -2.07 -7.42 -18.54
N LEU A 78 -1.93 -7.61 -17.23
CA LEU A 78 -0.61 -7.64 -16.60
C LEU A 78 -0.03 -9.07 -16.75
N GLU A 79 1.14 -9.18 -17.36
CA GLU A 79 1.78 -10.45 -17.74
C GLU A 79 2.92 -10.87 -16.82
N LYS A 80 3.63 -9.90 -16.20
CA LYS A 80 4.72 -10.18 -15.25
C LYS A 80 4.29 -11.14 -14.13
N PRO A 81 5.22 -11.85 -13.48
CA PRO A 81 4.93 -12.73 -12.35
C PRO A 81 4.04 -12.07 -11.29
N ILE A 82 3.09 -12.81 -10.75
CA ILE A 82 2.24 -12.37 -9.63
C ILE A 82 2.37 -13.36 -8.49
N LEU A 83 2.77 -12.88 -7.31
CA LEU A 83 2.86 -13.66 -6.08
C LEU A 83 1.69 -13.32 -5.16
N VAL A 84 0.92 -14.32 -4.75
CA VAL A 84 -0.07 -14.19 -3.67
C VAL A 84 0.63 -14.39 -2.34
N LEU A 85 0.76 -13.32 -1.53
CA LEU A 85 1.46 -13.33 -0.24
C LEU A 85 0.66 -13.97 0.89
N GLY A 86 -0.67 -14.03 0.74
CA GLY A 86 -1.60 -14.59 1.72
C GLY A 86 -1.89 -16.06 1.47
N ALA A 87 -2.87 -16.58 2.22
CA ALA A 87 -3.36 -17.93 2.03
C ALA A 87 -4.12 -18.07 0.72
N VAL A 88 -3.96 -19.22 0.06
CA VAL A 88 -4.78 -19.68 -1.04
C VAL A 88 -5.49 -20.97 -0.65
N PHE A 89 -6.67 -21.20 -1.18
CA PHE A 89 -7.54 -22.33 -0.84
C PHE A 89 -7.65 -23.30 -2.02
N PRO A 90 -7.95 -24.60 -1.78
CA PRO A 90 -8.06 -25.60 -2.84
C PRO A 90 -9.01 -25.19 -3.98
N GLU A 91 -10.10 -24.51 -3.66
CA GLU A 91 -11.10 -24.03 -4.63
C GLU A 91 -10.53 -23.01 -5.62
N GLN A 92 -9.40 -22.38 -5.27
CA GLN A 92 -8.73 -21.36 -6.08
C GLN A 92 -7.63 -21.93 -6.98
N TYR A 93 -7.19 -23.17 -6.77
CA TYR A 93 -6.02 -23.75 -7.47
C TYR A 93 -6.20 -23.73 -8.99
N GLN A 94 -7.41 -24.07 -9.49
CA GLN A 94 -7.68 -24.03 -10.93
C GLN A 94 -7.44 -22.63 -11.54
N GLY A 95 -7.82 -21.58 -10.82
CA GLY A 95 -7.63 -20.20 -11.27
C GLY A 95 -6.17 -19.75 -11.20
N LEU A 96 -5.40 -20.24 -10.22
CA LEU A 96 -3.97 -19.96 -10.11
C LEU A 96 -3.20 -20.59 -11.27
N VAL A 97 -3.46 -21.87 -11.56
CA VAL A 97 -2.81 -22.61 -12.65
C VAL A 97 -3.14 -21.99 -14.00
N GLY A 98 -4.44 -21.76 -14.29
CA GLY A 98 -4.87 -21.22 -15.58
C GLY A 98 -4.37 -19.82 -15.90
N GLN A 99 -3.83 -19.09 -14.90
CA GLN A 99 -3.32 -17.72 -15.02
C GLN A 99 -1.87 -17.58 -14.58
N GLU A 100 -1.18 -18.67 -14.33
CA GLU A 100 0.25 -18.70 -13.92
C GLU A 100 0.54 -17.80 -12.71
N ILE A 101 -0.33 -17.86 -11.69
CA ILE A 101 -0.20 -17.08 -10.46
C ILE A 101 0.52 -17.92 -9.42
N ARG A 102 1.57 -17.37 -8.82
CA ARG A 102 2.41 -18.03 -7.82
C ARG A 102 1.76 -17.98 -6.44
N PRO A 103 1.40 -19.09 -5.80
CA PRO A 103 1.00 -19.11 -4.40
C PRO A 103 2.21 -19.05 -3.47
N THR A 104 1.99 -18.53 -2.26
CA THR A 104 2.89 -18.74 -1.12
C THR A 104 2.61 -20.10 -0.48
N ILE A 105 3.66 -20.89 -0.31
CA ILE A 105 3.61 -22.14 0.45
C ILE A 105 4.20 -21.90 1.85
N TYR A 106 3.44 -22.26 2.87
CA TYR A 106 3.80 -22.03 4.27
C TYR A 106 3.58 -23.25 5.19
N SER A 107 3.16 -24.39 4.62
CA SER A 107 3.07 -25.68 5.32
C SER A 107 3.19 -26.85 4.33
N LEU A 108 3.67 -27.99 4.81
CA LEU A 108 3.77 -29.21 4.02
C LEU A 108 2.39 -29.69 3.55
N GLN A 109 1.38 -29.65 4.43
CA GLN A 109 0.01 -30.06 4.09
C GLN A 109 -0.56 -29.25 2.93
N GLN A 110 -0.30 -27.93 2.89
CA GLN A 110 -0.74 -27.08 1.78
C GLN A 110 -0.02 -27.48 0.47
N ALA A 111 1.27 -27.76 0.54
CA ALA A 111 2.04 -28.20 -0.62
C ALA A 111 1.54 -29.56 -1.16
N GLU A 112 1.29 -30.52 -0.28
CA GLU A 112 0.72 -31.84 -0.64
C GLU A 112 -0.62 -31.71 -1.35
N GLY A 113 -1.54 -30.86 -0.83
CA GLY A 113 -2.82 -30.61 -1.49
C GLY A 113 -2.69 -29.94 -2.86
N LEU A 114 -1.75 -29.01 -3.02
CA LEU A 114 -1.46 -28.38 -4.30
C LEU A 114 -0.82 -29.38 -5.29
N GLU A 115 0.16 -30.19 -4.85
CA GLU A 115 0.81 -31.21 -5.65
C GLU A 115 -0.20 -32.25 -6.17
N GLU A 116 -1.10 -32.72 -5.31
CA GLU A 116 -2.18 -33.65 -5.71
C GLU A 116 -3.06 -33.05 -6.80
N PHE A 117 -3.41 -31.78 -6.66
CA PHE A 117 -4.20 -31.06 -7.67
C PHE A 117 -3.43 -30.93 -9.00
N LEU A 118 -2.17 -30.47 -8.95
CA LEU A 118 -1.33 -30.27 -10.13
C LEU A 118 -1.07 -31.59 -10.88
N SER A 119 -0.80 -32.67 -10.15
CA SER A 119 -0.60 -34.00 -10.69
C SER A 119 -1.82 -34.50 -11.48
N ARG A 120 -3.03 -34.30 -10.95
CA ARG A 120 -4.27 -34.64 -11.64
C ARG A 120 -4.50 -33.83 -12.93
N GLN A 121 -3.98 -32.61 -12.98
CA GLN A 121 -4.06 -31.73 -14.15
C GLN A 121 -2.91 -31.97 -15.16
N GLY A 122 -1.88 -32.72 -14.79
CA GLY A 122 -0.68 -32.94 -15.61
C GLY A 122 0.09 -31.64 -15.89
N THR A 123 0.11 -30.71 -14.93
CA THR A 123 0.76 -29.39 -15.06
C THR A 123 1.64 -29.07 -13.85
N SER A 124 2.51 -28.07 -13.98
CA SER A 124 3.37 -27.62 -12.90
C SER A 124 3.15 -26.14 -12.60
N LEU A 125 3.42 -25.73 -11.36
CA LEU A 125 3.25 -24.34 -10.93
C LEU A 125 4.45 -23.85 -10.12
N PRO A 126 5.05 -22.68 -10.45
CA PRO A 126 6.04 -22.03 -9.60
C PRO A 126 5.40 -21.51 -8.31
N VAL A 127 6.11 -21.70 -7.19
CA VAL A 127 5.69 -21.27 -5.86
C VAL A 127 6.82 -20.56 -5.13
N HIS A 128 6.46 -19.70 -4.16
CA HIS A 128 7.43 -19.16 -3.20
C HIS A 128 7.18 -19.74 -1.80
N VAL A 129 8.21 -20.30 -1.19
CA VAL A 129 8.13 -20.86 0.16
C VAL A 129 8.38 -19.77 1.19
N LYS A 130 7.49 -19.66 2.15
CA LYS A 130 7.57 -18.67 3.24
C LYS A 130 8.25 -19.25 4.47
N ILE A 131 9.30 -18.57 4.92
CA ILE A 131 9.98 -18.87 6.19
C ILE A 131 9.57 -17.83 7.25
N ASP A 132 9.14 -18.30 8.40
CA ASP A 132 8.90 -17.46 9.56
C ASP A 132 10.17 -17.36 10.40
N THR A 133 10.79 -16.21 10.35
CA THR A 133 12.02 -15.91 11.10
C THR A 133 11.75 -15.08 12.36
N GLY A 134 10.47 -14.81 12.69
CA GLY A 134 10.11 -14.08 13.91
C GLY A 134 9.01 -13.03 13.76
N LEU A 135 8.25 -13.03 12.66
CA LEU A 135 6.99 -12.26 12.56
C LEU A 135 5.80 -13.02 13.15
N SER A 136 5.88 -14.36 13.20
CA SER A 136 4.89 -15.27 13.76
C SER A 136 3.49 -15.15 13.15
N ARG A 137 3.44 -15.01 11.81
CA ARG A 137 2.19 -14.86 11.05
C ARG A 137 1.91 -16.08 10.16
N LEU A 138 2.81 -16.40 9.25
CA LEU A 138 2.76 -17.54 8.32
C LEU A 138 4.19 -18.01 8.04
N GLY A 139 4.38 -19.30 7.76
CA GLY A 139 5.65 -19.85 7.27
C GLY A 139 6.24 -20.95 8.13
N PHE A 140 7.19 -21.65 7.53
CA PHE A 140 7.99 -22.67 8.19
C PHE A 140 8.96 -22.01 9.19
N GLN A 141 9.08 -22.58 10.39
CA GLN A 141 10.09 -22.14 11.33
C GLN A 141 11.51 -22.45 10.78
N ALA A 142 12.49 -21.60 11.08
CA ALA A 142 13.88 -21.84 10.64
C ALA A 142 14.55 -22.93 11.49
N THR A 143 14.14 -24.19 11.30
CA THR A 143 14.60 -25.39 12.02
C THR A 143 14.97 -26.50 11.03
N GLU A 144 15.81 -27.46 11.48
CA GLU A 144 16.19 -28.61 10.67
C GLU A 144 15.00 -29.46 10.21
N LYS A 145 14.00 -29.63 11.08
CA LYS A 145 12.75 -30.31 10.71
C LYS A 145 12.06 -29.62 9.54
N ALA A 146 11.90 -28.31 9.62
CA ALA A 146 11.24 -27.53 8.56
C ALA A 146 12.08 -27.47 7.28
N ALA A 147 13.42 -27.48 7.38
CA ALA A 147 14.29 -27.61 6.20
C ALA A 147 14.05 -28.95 5.49
N GLY A 148 13.91 -30.06 6.23
CA GLY A 148 13.52 -31.35 5.66
C GLY A 148 12.13 -31.32 4.98
N GLU A 149 11.15 -30.66 5.59
CA GLU A 149 9.81 -30.49 4.98
C GLU A 149 9.89 -29.67 3.67
N VAL A 150 10.66 -28.58 3.65
CA VAL A 150 10.87 -27.77 2.43
C VAL A 150 11.65 -28.56 1.38
N ALA A 151 12.62 -29.39 1.77
CA ALA A 151 13.33 -30.29 0.85
C ALA A 151 12.38 -31.33 0.23
N GLN A 152 11.45 -31.89 1.02
CA GLN A 152 10.39 -32.74 0.50
C GLN A 152 9.52 -32.01 -0.55
N ILE A 153 9.13 -30.77 -0.27
CA ILE A 153 8.35 -29.94 -1.22
C ILE A 153 9.14 -29.72 -2.52
N ALA A 154 10.44 -29.39 -2.42
CA ALA A 154 11.29 -29.19 -3.58
C ALA A 154 11.51 -30.46 -4.42
N GLY A 155 11.29 -31.65 -3.83
CA GLY A 155 11.30 -32.94 -4.51
C GLY A 155 9.96 -33.36 -5.13
N MET A 156 8.88 -32.60 -4.98
CA MET A 156 7.59 -32.87 -5.59
C MET A 156 7.64 -32.68 -7.12
N GLY A 157 6.85 -33.48 -7.85
CA GLY A 157 6.98 -33.55 -9.31
C GLY A 157 6.38 -32.37 -10.08
N HIS A 158 5.44 -31.64 -9.46
CA HIS A 158 4.66 -30.61 -10.14
C HIS A 158 4.79 -29.23 -9.46
N ILE A 159 5.32 -29.16 -8.25
CA ILE A 159 5.66 -27.91 -7.59
C ILE A 159 7.08 -27.47 -7.97
N ILE A 160 7.22 -26.24 -8.48
CA ILE A 160 8.51 -25.63 -8.79
C ILE A 160 8.81 -24.58 -7.72
N VAL A 161 9.71 -24.88 -6.79
CA VAL A 161 10.13 -23.91 -5.76
C VAL A 161 11.00 -22.83 -6.41
N GLU A 162 10.35 -21.76 -6.89
CA GLU A 162 10.99 -20.61 -7.56
C GLU A 162 11.62 -19.65 -6.55
N GLY A 163 10.99 -19.47 -5.38
CA GLY A 163 11.44 -18.50 -4.41
C GLY A 163 11.38 -18.94 -2.96
N LEU A 164 12.25 -18.35 -2.14
CA LEU A 164 12.27 -18.48 -0.68
C LEU A 164 12.19 -17.08 -0.05
N PHE A 165 11.32 -16.86 0.92
CA PHE A 165 11.21 -15.54 1.50
C PHE A 165 10.80 -15.49 2.98
N THR A 166 11.16 -14.38 3.61
CA THR A 166 10.69 -14.01 4.95
C THR A 166 10.11 -12.61 4.97
N HIS A 167 9.68 -12.14 6.13
CA HIS A 167 9.21 -10.76 6.32
C HIS A 167 9.64 -10.25 7.68
N PHE A 168 10.27 -9.07 7.69
CA PHE A 168 10.73 -8.44 8.91
C PHE A 168 9.58 -7.91 9.76
N ALA A 169 9.69 -8.08 11.06
CA ALA A 169 8.71 -7.59 12.02
C ALA A 169 8.96 -6.14 12.43
N LYS A 170 10.23 -5.68 12.39
CA LYS A 170 10.65 -4.38 12.93
C LYS A 170 11.83 -3.79 12.15
N SER A 171 11.78 -3.81 10.81
CA SER A 171 12.81 -3.21 9.96
C SER A 171 12.67 -1.69 9.83
N ASP A 172 11.55 -1.13 10.21
CA ASP A 172 11.21 0.29 10.15
C ASP A 172 11.61 1.09 11.40
N ALA A 173 12.03 0.41 12.48
CA ALA A 173 12.60 1.05 13.66
C ALA A 173 14.08 1.41 13.46
N LYS A 174 14.56 2.39 14.21
CA LYS A 174 15.99 2.79 14.25
C LYS A 174 16.88 1.62 14.70
N ASP A 175 16.45 0.87 15.71
CA ASP A 175 17.13 -0.35 16.15
C ASP A 175 16.81 -1.51 15.21
N LYS A 176 17.80 -1.94 14.41
CA LYS A 176 17.70 -3.03 13.43
C LYS A 176 18.03 -4.43 14.00
N SER A 177 18.34 -4.55 15.28
CA SER A 177 18.79 -5.82 15.91
C SER A 177 17.85 -7.00 15.62
N MET A 178 16.53 -6.77 15.73
CA MET A 178 15.53 -7.80 15.43
C MET A 178 15.53 -8.19 13.94
N ALA A 179 15.61 -7.23 13.03
CA ALA A 179 15.63 -7.50 11.59
C ALA A 179 16.91 -8.22 11.18
N ILE A 180 18.06 -7.87 11.76
CA ILE A 180 19.34 -8.56 11.57
C ILE A 180 19.23 -10.02 12.05
N SER A 181 18.72 -10.26 13.25
CA SER A 181 18.49 -11.62 13.77
C SER A 181 17.54 -12.44 12.88
N GLN A 182 16.50 -11.82 12.32
CA GLN A 182 15.60 -12.47 11.36
C GLN A 182 16.34 -12.83 10.06
N MET A 183 17.21 -11.96 9.56
CA MET A 183 18.04 -12.22 8.38
C MET A 183 19.03 -13.37 8.62
N GLU A 184 19.68 -13.43 9.78
CA GLU A 184 20.57 -14.53 10.18
C GLU A 184 19.83 -15.88 10.22
N ARG A 185 18.61 -15.92 10.79
CA ARG A 185 17.76 -17.12 10.78
C ARG A 185 17.38 -17.53 9.36
N PHE A 186 17.08 -16.55 8.49
CA PHE A 186 16.80 -16.84 7.10
C PHE A 186 18.01 -17.42 6.38
N GLY A 187 19.19 -16.85 6.58
CA GLY A 187 20.46 -17.41 6.07
C GLY A 187 20.79 -18.79 6.61
N THR A 188 20.45 -19.07 7.86
CA THR A 188 20.58 -20.41 8.45
C THR A 188 19.68 -21.41 7.73
N MET A 189 18.43 -21.06 7.43
CA MET A 189 17.51 -21.91 6.66
C MET A 189 18.05 -22.20 5.26
N GLN A 190 18.61 -21.18 4.57
CA GLN A 190 19.23 -21.37 3.26
C GLN A 190 20.41 -22.36 3.32
N LYS A 191 21.25 -22.29 4.37
CA LYS A 191 22.36 -23.24 4.58
C LYS A 191 21.87 -24.68 4.83
N MET A 192 20.81 -24.84 5.64
CA MET A 192 20.21 -26.16 5.86
C MET A 192 19.68 -26.74 4.54
N LEU A 193 18.97 -25.94 3.73
CA LEU A 193 18.48 -26.39 2.41
C LEU A 193 19.63 -26.77 1.46
N ALA A 194 20.73 -26.02 1.45
CA ALA A 194 21.90 -26.35 0.70
C ALA A 194 22.52 -27.70 1.15
N GLY A 195 22.42 -28.03 2.45
CA GLY A 195 22.80 -29.35 3.00
C GLY A 195 21.97 -30.51 2.44
N TYR A 196 20.72 -30.27 2.05
CA TYR A 196 19.86 -31.19 1.32
C TYR A 196 20.08 -31.18 -0.21
N GLY A 197 21.06 -30.41 -0.72
CA GLY A 197 21.29 -30.23 -2.15
C GLY A 197 20.30 -29.32 -2.85
N ILE A 198 19.51 -28.54 -2.10
CA ILE A 198 18.48 -27.66 -2.64
C ILE A 198 19.05 -26.25 -2.80
N SER A 199 18.98 -25.74 -4.03
CA SER A 199 19.24 -24.32 -4.36
C SER A 199 17.99 -23.67 -4.91
N ILE A 200 17.52 -22.60 -4.23
CA ILE A 200 16.31 -21.85 -4.63
C ILE A 200 16.78 -20.57 -5.33
N PRO A 201 16.32 -20.30 -6.57
CA PRO A 201 16.91 -19.25 -7.40
C PRO A 201 16.60 -17.82 -6.93
N ILE A 202 15.48 -17.60 -6.22
CA ILE A 202 15.08 -16.26 -5.78
C ILE A 202 14.95 -16.22 -4.26
N ALA A 203 15.79 -15.44 -3.59
CA ALA A 203 15.65 -15.15 -2.17
C ALA A 203 15.20 -13.70 -1.94
N HIS A 204 14.22 -13.50 -1.05
CA HIS A 204 13.77 -12.14 -0.74
C HIS A 204 13.28 -11.97 0.70
N CYS A 205 13.78 -10.93 1.39
CA CYS A 205 13.37 -10.58 2.75
C CYS A 205 12.97 -9.11 2.89
N SER A 206 13.53 -8.19 2.09
CA SER A 206 13.31 -6.75 2.20
C SER A 206 11.86 -6.34 1.95
N ASN A 207 11.34 -5.51 2.85
CA ASN A 207 10.16 -4.65 2.66
C ASN A 207 10.63 -3.21 2.39
N SER A 208 9.72 -2.23 2.33
CA SER A 208 10.06 -0.83 2.06
C SER A 208 11.09 -0.25 3.02
N ALA A 209 11.03 -0.56 4.31
CA ALA A 209 12.00 -0.07 5.28
C ALA A 209 13.39 -0.69 5.08
N ALA A 210 13.44 -2.00 4.84
CA ALA A 210 14.71 -2.68 4.58
C ALA A 210 15.30 -2.29 3.20
N ILE A 211 14.48 -1.93 2.21
CA ILE A 211 14.97 -1.32 0.97
C ILE A 211 15.75 -0.06 1.27
N ILE A 212 15.26 0.78 2.19
CA ILE A 212 15.85 2.08 2.50
C ILE A 212 17.10 1.93 3.38
N ASP A 213 17.05 1.09 4.41
CA ASP A 213 17.99 1.13 5.52
C ASP A 213 18.90 -0.11 5.64
N MET A 214 18.65 -1.18 4.88
CA MET A 214 19.35 -2.46 5.05
C MET A 214 19.80 -3.02 3.69
N PRO A 215 20.85 -2.45 3.06
CA PRO A 215 21.35 -2.92 1.76
C PRO A 215 21.74 -4.40 1.74
N GLU A 216 22.22 -4.95 2.86
CA GLU A 216 22.58 -6.36 3.04
C GLU A 216 21.37 -7.31 2.94
N ALA A 217 20.15 -6.78 3.07
CA ALA A 217 18.91 -7.55 2.98
C ALA A 217 18.28 -7.54 1.57
N HIS A 218 18.89 -6.90 0.57
CA HIS A 218 18.26 -6.77 -0.76
C HIS A 218 18.17 -8.10 -1.50
N MET A 219 19.16 -9.00 -1.37
CA MET A 219 19.20 -10.32 -2.01
C MET A 219 18.86 -10.23 -3.51
N ASP A 220 18.11 -11.22 -4.07
CA ASP A 220 17.74 -11.25 -5.48
C ASP A 220 16.53 -10.35 -5.79
N LEU A 221 15.65 -10.14 -4.79
CA LEU A 221 14.37 -9.47 -5.00
C LEU A 221 13.95 -8.68 -3.75
N VAL A 222 13.54 -7.42 -3.95
CA VAL A 222 12.99 -6.58 -2.88
C VAL A 222 11.50 -6.34 -3.09
N ARG A 223 10.74 -6.21 -1.99
CA ARG A 223 9.29 -5.99 -2.05
C ARG A 223 8.96 -4.54 -1.72
N ALA A 224 8.78 -3.73 -2.76
CA ALA A 224 8.38 -2.33 -2.65
C ALA A 224 6.89 -2.23 -2.35
N GLY A 225 6.56 -1.89 -1.09
CA GLY A 225 5.21 -1.62 -0.63
C GLY A 225 4.95 -0.11 -0.53
N ILE A 226 4.86 0.40 0.68
CA ILE A 226 4.45 1.79 0.95
C ILE A 226 5.33 2.83 0.25
N SER A 227 6.63 2.58 0.08
CA SER A 227 7.56 3.49 -0.60
C SER A 227 7.29 3.59 -2.10
N LEU A 228 6.63 2.61 -2.71
CA LEU A 228 6.14 2.70 -4.10
C LEU A 228 5.20 3.90 -4.27
N TYR A 229 4.38 4.16 -3.26
CA TYR A 229 3.38 5.24 -3.24
C TYR A 229 3.93 6.56 -2.69
N GLY A 230 5.23 6.62 -2.39
CA GLY A 230 5.89 7.82 -1.91
C GLY A 230 5.64 8.14 -0.43
N MET A 231 5.21 7.15 0.33
CA MET A 231 5.02 7.25 1.77
C MET A 231 6.17 6.56 2.52
N TRP A 232 6.45 7.05 3.72
CA TRP A 232 7.51 6.52 4.57
C TRP A 232 6.99 5.37 5.44
N PRO A 233 7.78 4.28 5.62
CA PRO A 233 7.40 3.15 6.48
C PRO A 233 7.22 3.55 7.95
N SER A 234 8.05 4.47 8.43
CA SER A 234 7.97 5.09 9.76
C SER A 234 8.71 6.43 9.79
N SER A 235 8.63 7.14 10.91
CA SER A 235 9.44 8.35 11.16
C SER A 235 10.92 8.04 11.45
N GLU A 236 11.26 6.77 11.75
CA GLU A 236 12.60 6.35 12.19
C GLU A 236 13.51 5.89 11.03
N VAL A 237 12.97 5.71 9.80
CA VAL A 237 13.79 5.37 8.64
C VAL A 237 14.68 6.53 8.21
N GLN A 238 15.85 6.20 7.64
CA GLN A 238 16.84 7.18 7.18
C GLN A 238 16.39 7.79 5.84
N LYS A 239 15.63 8.88 5.91
CA LYS A 239 15.01 9.53 4.73
C LYS A 239 16.03 10.10 3.75
N GLU A 240 17.24 10.38 4.19
CA GLU A 240 18.36 10.83 3.38
C GLU A 240 18.88 9.79 2.39
N ASN A 241 18.62 8.50 2.64
CA ASN A 241 19.09 7.42 1.78
C ASN A 241 18.35 7.35 0.45
N ILE A 242 17.11 7.85 0.39
CA ILE A 242 16.27 7.78 -0.81
C ILE A 242 15.34 8.99 -0.88
N SER A 243 15.03 9.43 -2.10
CA SER A 243 14.02 10.47 -2.30
C SER A 243 12.71 9.84 -2.77
N LEU A 244 11.60 10.18 -2.10
CA LEU A 244 10.27 9.71 -2.45
C LEU A 244 9.34 10.88 -2.76
N ARG A 245 8.38 10.66 -3.66
CA ARG A 245 7.31 11.61 -4.02
C ARG A 245 5.96 10.99 -3.69
N PRO A 246 5.14 11.63 -2.82
CA PRO A 246 3.77 11.18 -2.58
C PRO A 246 2.98 11.10 -3.88
N ALA A 247 2.34 9.96 -4.13
CA ALA A 247 1.61 9.73 -5.37
C ALA A 247 0.12 10.10 -5.27
N LEU A 248 -0.42 10.29 -4.06
CA LEU A 248 -1.84 10.59 -3.86
C LEU A 248 -2.04 11.98 -3.28
N SER A 249 -2.98 12.72 -3.85
CA SER A 249 -3.61 13.88 -3.22
C SER A 249 -5.13 13.67 -3.16
N LEU A 250 -5.74 14.11 -2.05
CA LEU A 250 -7.19 14.04 -1.83
C LEU A 250 -7.76 15.45 -1.82
N LYS A 251 -8.67 15.72 -2.75
CA LYS A 251 -9.28 17.02 -2.93
C LYS A 251 -10.80 16.96 -2.85
N SER A 252 -11.40 18.07 -2.45
CA SER A 252 -12.84 18.31 -2.39
C SER A 252 -13.15 19.77 -2.74
N CYS A 253 -14.34 20.25 -2.40
CA CYS A 253 -14.72 21.65 -2.56
C CYS A 253 -15.57 22.15 -1.39
N ILE A 254 -15.70 23.46 -1.27
CA ILE A 254 -16.69 24.09 -0.39
C ILE A 254 -18.06 23.99 -1.07
N VAL A 255 -19.04 23.37 -0.41
CA VAL A 255 -20.40 23.23 -0.95
C VAL A 255 -21.40 24.21 -0.31
N PHE A 256 -21.06 24.74 0.84
CA PHE A 256 -21.90 25.72 1.55
C PHE A 256 -21.02 26.56 2.47
N LEU A 257 -21.28 27.86 2.48
CA LEU A 257 -20.61 28.86 3.33
C LEU A 257 -21.64 29.66 4.12
N LYS A 258 -21.40 29.81 5.41
CA LYS A 258 -22.29 30.56 6.29
C LYS A 258 -21.53 31.35 7.34
N GLU A 259 -22.13 32.45 7.79
CA GLU A 259 -21.67 33.19 8.95
C GLU A 259 -22.49 32.76 10.18
N LEU A 260 -21.81 32.52 11.27
CA LEU A 260 -22.39 32.14 12.55
C LEU A 260 -21.98 33.16 13.61
N GLU A 261 -22.96 33.64 14.37
CA GLU A 261 -22.72 34.49 15.53
C GLU A 261 -22.02 33.72 16.66
N GLN A 262 -21.47 34.41 17.64
CA GLN A 262 -20.91 33.79 18.85
C GLN A 262 -21.92 32.89 19.56
N GLY A 263 -21.44 31.77 20.14
CA GLY A 263 -22.24 30.83 20.92
C GLY A 263 -23.06 29.86 20.06
N ARG A 264 -22.80 29.75 18.76
CA ARG A 264 -23.51 28.81 17.88
C ARG A 264 -22.78 27.47 17.85
N ALA A 265 -23.52 26.40 18.13
CA ALA A 265 -23.02 25.04 18.09
C ALA A 265 -22.84 24.53 16.64
N VAL A 266 -21.75 23.78 16.38
CA VAL A 266 -21.45 23.20 15.08
C VAL A 266 -21.37 21.69 15.20
N SER A 267 -22.09 20.98 14.31
CA SER A 267 -22.09 19.52 14.17
C SER A 267 -22.71 18.74 15.33
N TYR A 268 -22.69 17.39 15.20
CA TYR A 268 -23.28 16.48 16.17
C TYR A 268 -22.68 16.60 17.57
N GLY A 269 -23.56 16.64 18.59
CA GLY A 269 -23.16 16.67 20.00
C GLY A 269 -22.62 18.01 20.44
N ALA A 270 -22.76 19.07 19.61
CA ALA A 270 -22.37 20.45 19.95
C ALA A 270 -20.95 20.52 20.58
N THR A 271 -20.00 19.77 20.02
CA THR A 271 -18.63 19.68 20.57
C THR A 271 -17.74 20.85 20.17
N TYR A 272 -18.23 21.73 19.32
CA TYR A 272 -17.65 22.99 18.93
C TYR A 272 -18.71 24.09 19.07
N GLU A 273 -18.32 25.22 19.63
CA GLU A 273 -19.12 26.40 19.75
C GLU A 273 -18.32 27.61 19.22
N THR A 274 -18.93 28.45 18.44
CA THR A 274 -18.29 29.65 17.88
C THR A 274 -17.89 30.62 18.97
N SER A 275 -16.61 31.03 18.99
CA SER A 275 -16.05 31.98 19.98
C SER A 275 -16.31 33.46 19.63
N GLY A 276 -16.82 33.74 18.43
CA GLY A 276 -17.15 35.05 17.88
C GLY A 276 -17.94 34.87 16.59
N ASN A 277 -18.05 35.92 15.80
CA ASN A 277 -18.58 35.79 14.43
C ASN A 277 -17.57 35.00 13.59
N GLN A 278 -17.99 33.84 13.10
CA GLN A 278 -17.15 32.95 12.33
C GLN A 278 -17.77 32.58 10.99
N ARG A 279 -16.92 32.45 9.96
CA ARG A 279 -17.30 31.92 8.65
C ARG A 279 -17.02 30.43 8.62
N ILE A 280 -18.08 29.65 8.51
CA ILE A 280 -18.00 28.17 8.54
C ILE A 280 -18.32 27.60 7.16
N ALA A 281 -17.38 26.88 6.58
CA ALA A 281 -17.53 26.17 5.32
C ALA A 281 -17.88 24.69 5.55
N THR A 282 -18.75 24.15 4.70
CA THR A 282 -19.11 22.73 4.68
C THR A 282 -18.41 22.03 3.54
N ILE A 283 -17.73 20.91 3.86
CA ILE A 283 -16.97 20.06 2.93
C ILE A 283 -17.71 18.74 2.78
N PRO A 284 -18.04 18.27 1.53
CA PRO A 284 -18.87 17.10 1.28
C PRO A 284 -18.06 15.79 1.32
N VAL A 285 -17.29 15.60 2.37
CA VAL A 285 -16.51 14.38 2.66
C VAL A 285 -16.73 13.99 4.12
N GLY A 286 -16.81 12.72 4.42
CA GLY A 286 -16.98 12.26 5.79
C GLY A 286 -16.39 10.87 6.03
N TYR A 287 -16.71 10.28 7.21
CA TYR A 287 -16.18 8.96 7.54
C TYR A 287 -16.72 7.83 6.65
N GLY A 288 -17.85 8.02 5.99
CA GLY A 288 -18.38 7.11 4.96
C GLY A 288 -17.53 7.08 3.68
N ASP A 289 -16.66 8.06 3.50
CA ASP A 289 -15.66 8.13 2.43
C ASP A 289 -14.29 7.57 2.87
N GLY A 290 -14.14 7.19 4.15
CA GLY A 290 -12.87 6.78 4.73
C GLY A 290 -12.11 7.89 5.46
N TYR A 291 -12.63 9.15 5.47
CA TYR A 291 -11.96 10.25 6.15
C TYR A 291 -12.07 10.10 7.69
N PRO A 292 -10.95 10.18 8.44
CA PRO A 292 -10.93 9.77 9.85
C PRO A 292 -11.81 10.63 10.74
N ARG A 293 -12.82 10.02 11.40
CA ARG A 293 -13.68 10.71 12.35
C ARG A 293 -12.94 11.27 13.57
N SER A 294 -11.79 10.69 13.92
CA SER A 294 -10.93 11.13 15.02
C SER A 294 -10.23 12.49 14.77
N LEU A 295 -10.29 13.02 13.55
CA LEU A 295 -9.84 14.38 13.22
C LEU A 295 -10.84 15.47 13.68
N SER A 296 -12.01 15.11 14.21
CA SER A 296 -13.00 16.04 14.75
C SER A 296 -12.38 16.99 15.79
N ASN A 297 -12.51 18.30 15.60
CA ASN A 297 -11.92 19.37 16.42
C ASN A 297 -10.37 19.32 16.55
N ARG A 298 -9.67 18.55 15.69
CA ARG A 298 -8.21 18.36 15.79
C ARG A 298 -7.49 18.55 14.46
N GLY A 299 -8.15 18.14 13.38
CA GLY A 299 -7.59 18.24 12.04
C GLY A 299 -7.81 19.60 11.40
N TYR A 300 -7.25 19.74 10.22
CA TYR A 300 -7.46 20.90 9.35
C TYR A 300 -7.40 20.46 7.88
N VAL A 301 -7.87 21.32 7.00
CA VAL A 301 -7.74 21.21 5.56
C VAL A 301 -7.03 22.45 5.02
N LEU A 302 -6.67 22.45 3.72
CA LEU A 302 -6.12 23.66 3.08
C LEU A 302 -7.15 24.26 2.13
N VAL A 303 -7.28 25.58 2.20
CA VAL A 303 -8.09 26.41 1.31
C VAL A 303 -7.23 27.62 0.94
N HIS A 304 -6.99 27.87 -0.34
CA HIS A 304 -6.12 28.96 -0.83
C HIS A 304 -4.73 28.98 -0.16
N GLY A 305 -4.13 27.79 0.06
CA GLY A 305 -2.82 27.65 0.69
C GLY A 305 -2.79 27.96 2.19
N ARG A 306 -3.95 28.05 2.86
CA ARG A 306 -4.08 28.32 4.30
C ARG A 306 -4.80 27.20 5.02
N ARG A 307 -4.47 27.00 6.29
CA ARG A 307 -5.10 25.99 7.14
C ARG A 307 -6.46 26.46 7.62
N ALA A 308 -7.50 25.66 7.35
CA ALA A 308 -8.85 25.80 7.84
C ALA A 308 -9.15 24.68 8.85
N PRO A 309 -9.25 24.98 10.18
CA PRO A 309 -9.47 23.97 11.22
C PRO A 309 -10.83 23.28 11.09
N ILE A 310 -10.88 22.00 11.42
CA ILE A 310 -12.14 21.24 11.46
C ILE A 310 -12.91 21.60 12.72
N CYS A 311 -14.16 22.06 12.55
CA CYS A 311 -15.07 22.51 13.58
C CYS A 311 -16.15 21.47 13.86
N GLY A 312 -16.19 20.94 15.06
CA GLY A 312 -17.16 19.93 15.48
C GLY A 312 -16.82 18.54 14.97
N ARG A 313 -17.79 17.63 15.11
CA ARG A 313 -17.61 16.22 14.71
C ARG A 313 -17.72 16.06 13.20
N ILE A 314 -16.83 15.26 12.62
CA ILE A 314 -16.94 14.79 11.24
C ILE A 314 -18.14 13.86 11.15
N CYS A 315 -19.07 14.15 10.22
CA CYS A 315 -20.27 13.37 9.97
C CYS A 315 -19.98 12.25 8.95
N MET A 316 -21.00 11.46 8.60
CA MET A 316 -20.86 10.37 7.64
C MET A 316 -20.42 10.88 6.25
N ASP A 317 -21.01 11.99 5.81
CA ASP A 317 -20.90 12.49 4.43
C ASP A 317 -20.29 13.89 4.32
N GLN A 318 -20.15 14.62 5.43
CA GLN A 318 -19.73 16.02 5.47
C GLN A 318 -19.01 16.36 6.77
N PHE A 319 -18.21 17.42 6.73
CA PHE A 319 -17.69 18.08 7.92
C PHE A 319 -17.57 19.59 7.70
N MET A 320 -17.37 20.34 8.77
CA MET A 320 -17.26 21.79 8.75
C MET A 320 -15.87 22.24 9.11
N VAL A 321 -15.44 23.35 8.51
CA VAL A 321 -14.16 24.02 8.79
C VAL A 321 -14.37 25.51 8.99
N ASP A 322 -13.54 26.09 9.84
CA ASP A 322 -13.49 27.53 10.04
C ASP A 322 -12.61 28.17 8.95
N VAL A 323 -13.20 29.08 8.18
CA VAL A 323 -12.53 29.86 7.13
C VAL A 323 -12.58 31.36 7.43
N THR A 324 -12.76 31.75 8.69
CA THR A 324 -12.85 33.16 9.13
C THR A 324 -11.60 33.94 8.69
N ASP A 325 -10.43 33.34 8.83
CA ASP A 325 -9.16 33.93 8.44
C ASP A 325 -8.85 33.81 6.94
N ILE A 326 -9.79 33.29 6.15
CA ILE A 326 -9.67 33.11 4.68
C ILE A 326 -10.84 33.88 4.03
N PRO A 327 -10.80 35.21 4.02
CA PRO A 327 -11.94 36.04 3.59
C PRO A 327 -12.31 35.83 2.12
N GLU A 328 -11.38 35.41 1.28
CA GLU A 328 -11.58 35.06 -0.13
C GLU A 328 -12.29 33.72 -0.35
N ALA A 329 -12.42 32.86 0.69
CA ALA A 329 -13.07 31.56 0.54
C ALA A 329 -14.52 31.69 0.05
N ALA A 330 -14.90 30.90 -0.94
CA ALA A 330 -16.20 30.89 -1.58
C ALA A 330 -16.70 29.47 -1.87
N GLU A 331 -18.01 29.34 -2.07
CA GLU A 331 -18.59 28.07 -2.54
C GLU A 331 -18.03 27.69 -3.90
N GLY A 332 -17.63 26.42 -4.05
CA GLY A 332 -16.98 25.89 -5.22
C GLY A 332 -15.45 25.90 -5.16
N ASP A 333 -14.85 26.58 -4.18
CA ASP A 333 -13.40 26.58 -4.02
C ASP A 333 -12.86 25.19 -3.68
N ILE A 334 -11.66 24.91 -4.20
CA ILE A 334 -10.98 23.63 -3.95
C ILE A 334 -10.49 23.58 -2.51
N VAL A 335 -10.72 22.44 -1.90
CA VAL A 335 -10.23 22.09 -0.55
C VAL A 335 -9.28 20.91 -0.66
N THR A 336 -8.05 21.09 -0.17
CA THR A 336 -7.05 20.01 -0.13
C THR A 336 -7.09 19.34 1.25
N LEU A 337 -7.47 18.04 1.24
CA LEU A 337 -7.53 17.20 2.44
C LEU A 337 -6.20 16.45 2.66
N VAL A 338 -5.54 16.07 1.56
CA VAL A 338 -4.19 15.50 1.51
C VAL A 338 -3.49 16.05 0.27
N GLY A 339 -2.24 16.43 0.40
CA GLY A 339 -1.45 16.99 -0.69
C GLY A 339 -1.03 18.43 -0.42
N THR A 340 -0.53 19.08 -1.46
CA THR A 340 0.02 20.45 -1.38
C THR A 340 -0.98 21.47 -1.95
N ASP A 341 -1.08 22.61 -1.28
CA ASP A 341 -1.78 23.80 -1.72
C ASP A 341 -0.95 25.04 -1.35
N GLY A 342 -0.44 25.76 -2.35
CA GLY A 342 0.52 26.83 -2.15
C GLY A 342 1.82 26.34 -1.48
N ALA A 343 2.13 26.93 -0.36
CA ALA A 343 3.31 26.58 0.46
C ALA A 343 3.03 25.52 1.54
N GLU A 344 1.76 25.19 1.77
CA GLU A 344 1.34 24.25 2.82
C GLU A 344 1.13 22.85 2.25
N THR A 345 1.40 21.83 3.08
CA THR A 345 1.21 20.43 2.72
C THR A 345 0.59 19.65 3.87
N ILE A 346 -0.41 18.83 3.55
CA ILE A 346 -0.97 17.80 4.44
C ILE A 346 -0.51 16.45 3.92
N THR A 347 0.34 15.75 4.69
CA THR A 347 0.82 14.42 4.33
C THR A 347 -0.07 13.32 4.89
N MET A 348 0.01 12.10 4.31
CA MET A 348 -0.66 10.90 4.84
C MET A 348 -0.16 10.57 6.25
N GLU A 349 1.14 10.74 6.50
CA GLU A 349 1.75 10.54 7.81
C GLU A 349 1.18 11.54 8.83
N GLY A 350 1.07 12.83 8.48
CA GLY A 350 0.49 13.85 9.34
C GLY A 350 -0.98 13.57 9.69
N ILE A 351 -1.77 13.12 8.72
CA ILE A 351 -3.15 12.64 8.99
C ILE A 351 -3.13 11.44 9.95
N GLY A 352 -2.22 10.51 9.73
CA GLY A 352 -2.03 9.35 10.61
C GLY A 352 -1.76 9.76 12.05
N GLU A 353 -0.78 10.63 12.27
CA GLU A 353 -0.39 11.14 13.59
C GLU A 353 -1.55 11.88 14.29
N LEU A 354 -2.22 12.79 13.58
CA LEU A 354 -3.36 13.55 14.11
C LEU A 354 -4.56 12.67 14.44
N SER A 355 -4.82 11.65 13.63
CA SER A 355 -5.99 10.78 13.77
C SER A 355 -5.76 9.58 14.70
N GLY A 356 -4.51 9.27 15.05
CA GLY A 356 -4.13 8.04 15.75
C GLY A 356 -4.24 6.79 14.88
N ARG A 357 -4.30 6.95 13.55
CA ARG A 357 -4.28 5.86 12.57
C ARG A 357 -2.90 5.71 11.95
N PHE A 358 -2.64 4.53 11.40
CA PHE A 358 -1.44 4.31 10.61
C PHE A 358 -1.65 4.85 9.18
N ASN A 359 -0.62 5.46 8.56
CA ASN A 359 -0.74 6.02 7.21
C ASN A 359 -1.18 4.99 6.15
N TYR A 360 -0.74 3.74 6.27
CA TYR A 360 -1.17 2.62 5.41
C TYR A 360 -2.68 2.36 5.52
N GLU A 361 -3.21 2.37 6.76
CA GLU A 361 -4.62 2.16 7.04
C GLU A 361 -5.46 3.24 6.37
N PHE A 362 -5.12 4.51 6.58
CA PHE A 362 -5.86 5.62 6.00
C PHE A 362 -5.89 5.55 4.46
N ALA A 363 -4.76 5.25 3.81
CA ALA A 363 -4.70 5.14 2.36
C ALA A 363 -5.61 4.01 1.83
N CYS A 364 -5.62 2.85 2.51
CA CYS A 364 -6.47 1.70 2.14
C CYS A 364 -7.96 1.94 2.41
N ASP A 365 -8.29 2.77 3.41
CA ASP A 365 -9.67 3.05 3.84
C ASP A 365 -10.40 4.06 2.95
N LEU A 366 -9.71 4.73 2.03
CA LEU A 366 -10.36 5.63 1.08
C LEU A 366 -11.41 4.85 0.26
N GLY A 367 -12.68 5.13 0.56
CA GLY A 367 -13.83 4.36 0.08
C GLY A 367 -14.07 4.45 -1.43
N LYS A 368 -14.94 3.57 -1.92
CA LYS A 368 -15.34 3.51 -3.34
C LYS A 368 -16.11 4.76 -3.80
N ARG A 369 -16.64 5.56 -2.87
CA ARG A 369 -17.33 6.83 -3.19
C ARG A 369 -16.38 7.95 -3.61
N ILE A 370 -15.05 7.74 -3.47
CA ILE A 370 -14.02 8.67 -3.95
C ILE A 370 -13.43 8.10 -5.25
N PRO A 371 -13.71 8.70 -6.40
CA PRO A 371 -13.08 8.28 -7.67
C PRO A 371 -11.59 8.55 -7.63
N ARG A 372 -10.81 7.70 -8.35
CA ARG A 372 -9.38 7.90 -8.57
C ARG A 372 -9.18 8.48 -9.96
N VAL A 373 -8.48 9.59 -10.05
CA VAL A 373 -8.08 10.22 -11.31
C VAL A 373 -6.57 10.12 -11.45
N TYR A 374 -6.14 9.37 -12.44
CA TYR A 374 -4.72 9.12 -12.71
C TYR A 374 -4.15 10.23 -13.57
N LYS A 375 -3.02 10.78 -13.14
CA LYS A 375 -2.31 11.87 -13.85
C LYS A 375 -0.96 11.39 -14.35
N LYS A 376 -0.60 11.83 -15.56
CA LYS A 376 0.71 11.63 -16.18
C LYS A 376 1.10 12.89 -16.94
N GLY A 377 2.32 13.40 -16.73
CA GLY A 377 2.74 14.69 -17.25
C GLY A 377 1.83 15.84 -16.82
N GLY A 378 1.29 15.79 -15.60
CA GLY A 378 0.34 16.77 -15.04
C GLY A 378 -1.08 16.71 -15.63
N LYS A 379 -1.37 15.82 -16.59
CA LYS A 379 -2.68 15.68 -17.24
C LYS A 379 -3.41 14.42 -16.77
N ALA A 380 -4.74 14.51 -16.59
CA ALA A 380 -5.54 13.34 -16.35
C ALA A 380 -5.59 12.43 -17.58
N VAL A 381 -5.17 11.17 -17.40
CA VAL A 381 -5.11 10.16 -18.46
C VAL A 381 -6.17 9.08 -18.33
N GLN A 382 -6.63 8.82 -17.09
CA GLN A 382 -7.63 7.79 -16.79
C GLN A 382 -8.38 8.18 -15.52
N ALA A 383 -9.59 7.68 -15.35
CA ALA A 383 -10.32 7.72 -14.10
C ALA A 383 -10.89 6.32 -13.78
N LYS A 384 -10.96 6.00 -12.48
CA LYS A 384 -11.66 4.82 -11.95
C LYS A 384 -12.77 5.33 -11.03
N ASP A 385 -13.98 5.23 -11.52
CA ASP A 385 -15.19 5.44 -10.73
C ASP A 385 -15.82 4.08 -10.42
N TYR A 386 -15.99 3.77 -9.14
CA TYR A 386 -16.53 2.46 -8.73
C TYR A 386 -18.06 2.37 -8.85
N PHE A 387 -18.74 3.48 -9.14
CA PHE A 387 -20.19 3.59 -9.34
C PHE A 387 -20.55 4.05 -10.77
N GLY A 388 -19.56 4.41 -11.57
CA GLY A 388 -19.71 4.68 -12.98
C GLY A 388 -19.76 3.37 -13.79
N GLU A 389 -20.57 3.35 -14.86
CA GLU A 389 -20.61 2.27 -15.83
C GLU A 389 -19.31 2.15 -16.65
#